data_54b317d473afebc2464480205ff61f3e
#
_entry.id   54b317d473afebc2464480205ff61f3e
#
_cell.length_a   1.000
_cell.length_b   1.000
_cell.length_c   1.000
_cell.angle_alpha   90.00
_cell.angle_beta   90.00
_cell.angle_gamma   90.00
#
_symmetry.space_group_name_H-M   'P 1'
#
loop_
_entity.id
_entity.type
_entity.pdbx_description
1 polymer ?
#
loop_
_entity_poly.entity_id
_entity_poly.type
_entity_poly.pdbx_seq_one_letter_code
_entity_poly.pdbx_strand_id
1 'polypeptide(L)'
;FLGNELDGKTAGIIGLGRIGSIVATKLKGSNMKVVAYDPYITDEKFKKYGVEKCETLEELLVQSDLITIHTPKTSETYGMIGERELNLCKTGVRIVNAARGVLVN
;
A
#
# COMPACT_ATOMS: atom_id res chain seq x y z
N PHE A 1 -9.22 0.19 -12.20
CA PHE A 1 -7.89 -0.18 -12.69
C PHE A 1 -8.01 -1.16 -13.80
N LEU A 2 -7.32 -0.89 -14.86
CA LEU A 2 -7.33 -1.80 -15.98
C LEU A 2 -5.94 -2.39 -16.15
N GLY A 3 -5.91 -3.70 -16.26
CA GLY A 3 -4.72 -4.49 -16.06
C GLY A 3 -3.50 -4.08 -16.87
N ASN A 4 -3.68 -3.65 -18.08
CA ASN A 4 -2.52 -3.39 -18.95
C ASN A 4 -1.66 -2.23 -18.48
N GLU A 5 -2.25 -1.22 -17.85
CA GLU A 5 -1.49 -0.09 -17.35
C GLU A 5 -0.61 -0.44 -16.16
N LEU A 6 -1.03 -1.43 -15.39
CA LEU A 6 -0.37 -1.79 -14.14
C LEU A 6 0.43 -3.08 -14.23
N ASP A 7 0.37 -3.76 -15.36
CA ASP A 7 1.07 -5.01 -15.56
C ASP A 7 2.58 -4.83 -15.36
N GLY A 8 3.17 -5.65 -14.50
CA GLY A 8 4.58 -5.58 -14.19
C GLY A 8 4.98 -4.45 -13.25
N LYS A 9 4.02 -3.65 -12.78
CA LYS A 9 4.30 -2.55 -11.87
C LYS A 9 4.16 -2.98 -10.42
N THR A 10 4.50 -2.07 -9.50
CA THR A 10 4.50 -2.34 -8.06
C THR A 10 3.32 -1.69 -7.38
N ALA A 11 2.60 -2.49 -6.61
CA ALA A 11 1.51 -2.00 -5.77
C ALA A 11 1.98 -2.00 -4.31
N GLY A 12 1.80 -0.87 -3.64
CA GLY A 12 2.10 -0.73 -2.23
C GLY A 12 0.81 -0.70 -1.42
N ILE A 13 0.74 -1.54 -0.39
CA ILE A 13 -0.44 -1.61 0.47
C ILE A 13 -0.07 -1.08 1.84
N ILE A 14 -0.76 -0.06 2.28
CA ILE A 14 -0.60 0.46 3.63
C ILE A 14 -1.73 -0.10 4.49
N GLY A 15 -1.38 -0.97 5.42
CA GLY A 15 -2.35 -1.67 6.25
C GLY A 15 -2.73 -3.03 5.66
N LEU A 16 -2.04 -4.08 6.10
CA LEU A 16 -2.25 -5.44 5.59
C LEU A 16 -3.14 -6.23 6.55
N GLY A 17 -4.33 -5.74 6.78
CA GLY A 17 -5.35 -6.45 7.55
C GLY A 17 -6.21 -7.31 6.64
N ARG A 18 -7.44 -7.58 7.09
CA ARG A 18 -8.34 -8.44 6.33
C ARG A 18 -8.59 -7.92 4.91
N ILE A 19 -8.96 -6.65 4.79
CA ILE A 19 -9.28 -6.07 3.49
C ILE A 19 -8.02 -5.88 2.66
N GLY A 20 -6.95 -5.41 3.28
CA GLY A 20 -5.68 -5.24 2.58
C GLY A 20 -5.15 -6.55 2.02
N SER A 21 -5.30 -7.65 2.76
CA SER A 21 -4.85 -8.95 2.28
C SER A 21 -5.67 -9.44 1.08
N ILE A 22 -6.97 -9.15 1.07
CA ILE A 22 -7.83 -9.50 -0.07
C ILE A 22 -7.39 -8.71 -1.30
N VAL A 23 -7.15 -7.42 -1.13
CA VAL A 23 -6.68 -6.57 -2.22
C VAL A 23 -5.32 -7.05 -2.73
N ALA A 24 -4.42 -7.42 -1.82
CA ALA A 24 -3.10 -7.94 -2.19
C ALA A 24 -3.22 -9.16 -3.10
N THR A 25 -4.10 -10.09 -2.75
CA THR A 25 -4.32 -11.29 -3.54
C THR A 25 -4.80 -10.94 -4.95
N LYS A 26 -5.73 -10.00 -5.05
CA LYS A 26 -6.25 -9.59 -6.35
C LYS A 26 -5.20 -8.90 -7.20
N LEU A 27 -4.37 -8.07 -6.60
CA LEU A 27 -3.33 -7.36 -7.34
C LEU A 27 -2.23 -8.31 -7.81
N LYS A 28 -1.90 -9.31 -7.00
CA LYS A 28 -0.96 -10.34 -7.43
C LYS A 28 -1.49 -11.11 -8.63
N GLY A 29 -2.80 -11.38 -8.64
CA GLY A 29 -3.44 -12.02 -9.78
C GLY A 29 -3.40 -11.17 -11.05
N SER A 30 -3.15 -9.88 -10.92
CA SER A 30 -3.03 -8.95 -12.05
C SER A 30 -1.58 -8.75 -12.49
N ASN A 31 -0.70 -9.65 -12.12
CA ASN A 31 0.70 -9.63 -12.50
C ASN A 31 1.45 -8.39 -11.97
N MET A 32 1.10 -7.96 -10.77
CA MET A 32 1.79 -6.88 -10.10
C MET A 32 2.70 -7.42 -9.00
N LYS A 33 3.81 -6.73 -8.76
CA LYS A 33 4.59 -6.95 -7.57
C LYS A 33 3.86 -6.25 -6.43
N VAL A 34 3.64 -6.94 -5.31
CA VAL A 34 2.91 -6.37 -4.18
C VAL A 34 3.83 -6.27 -2.98
N VAL A 35 3.94 -5.06 -2.45
CA VAL A 35 4.67 -4.79 -1.21
C VAL A 35 3.70 -4.19 -0.21
N ALA A 36 4.00 -4.29 1.07
CA ALA A 36 3.10 -3.76 2.10
C ALA A 36 3.86 -3.22 3.28
N TYR A 37 3.25 -2.23 3.92
CA TYR A 37 3.75 -1.68 5.17
C TYR A 37 2.64 -1.74 6.21
N ASP A 38 2.91 -2.41 7.32
CA ASP A 38 1.99 -2.46 8.45
C ASP A 38 2.80 -2.77 9.71
N PRO A 39 2.96 -1.79 10.61
CA PRO A 39 3.77 -2.00 11.80
C PRO A 39 3.10 -2.87 12.86
N TYR A 40 1.83 -3.22 12.67
CA TYR A 40 1.05 -3.93 13.69
C TYR A 40 0.89 -5.41 13.43
N ILE A 41 1.35 -5.93 12.29
CA ILE A 41 1.22 -7.35 12.00
C ILE A 41 2.59 -8.02 11.93
N THR A 42 2.58 -9.34 12.11
CA THR A 42 3.81 -10.12 12.21
C THR A 42 4.38 -10.45 10.84
N ASP A 43 5.66 -10.77 10.82
CA ASP A 43 6.33 -11.22 9.60
C ASP A 43 5.69 -12.48 9.04
N GLU A 44 5.18 -13.33 9.93
CA GLU A 44 4.50 -14.56 9.53
C GLU A 44 3.27 -14.27 8.67
N LYS A 45 2.53 -13.21 8.98
CA LYS A 45 1.36 -12.82 8.19
C LYS A 45 1.77 -12.30 6.83
N PHE A 46 2.87 -11.56 6.74
CA PHE A 46 3.40 -11.17 5.44
C PHE A 46 3.71 -12.38 4.57
N LYS A 47 4.34 -13.38 5.15
CA LYS A 47 4.65 -14.62 4.42
C LYS A 47 3.38 -15.37 4.04
N LYS A 48 2.42 -15.41 4.94
CA LYS A 48 1.15 -16.09 4.70
C LYS A 48 0.43 -15.52 3.49
N TYR A 49 0.45 -14.21 3.35
CA TYR A 49 -0.22 -13.54 2.23
C TYR A 49 0.66 -13.44 0.98
N GLY A 50 1.91 -13.86 1.09
CA GLY A 50 2.82 -13.81 -0.04
C GLY A 50 3.17 -12.40 -0.48
N VAL A 51 3.29 -11.49 0.47
CA VAL A 51 3.54 -10.07 0.24
C VAL A 51 4.90 -9.70 0.79
N GLU A 52 5.65 -8.90 0.04
CA GLU A 52 6.94 -8.43 0.51
C GLU A 52 6.75 -7.31 1.52
N LYS A 53 7.43 -7.43 2.67
CA LYS A 53 7.32 -6.46 3.74
C LYS A 53 8.23 -5.26 3.48
N CYS A 54 7.70 -4.05 3.63
CA CYS A 54 8.51 -2.84 3.71
C CYS A 54 8.73 -2.51 5.18
N GLU A 55 9.97 -2.26 5.55
CA GLU A 55 10.30 -1.94 6.95
C GLU A 55 9.85 -0.54 7.34
N THR A 56 9.79 0.37 6.39
CA THR A 56 9.34 1.74 6.63
C THR A 56 8.32 2.15 5.58
N LEU A 57 7.53 3.16 5.92
CA LEU A 57 6.58 3.73 4.97
C LEU A 57 7.30 4.32 3.77
N GLU A 58 8.41 5.00 4.00
CA GLU A 58 9.20 5.60 2.93
C GLU A 58 9.65 4.56 1.91
N GLU A 59 10.07 3.40 2.39
CA GLU A 59 10.49 2.31 1.50
C GLU A 59 9.37 1.88 0.55
N LEU A 60 8.14 1.88 1.04
CA LEU A 60 6.98 1.56 0.21
C LEU A 60 6.71 2.68 -0.80
N LEU A 61 6.76 3.92 -0.34
CA LEU A 61 6.40 5.06 -1.19
C LEU A 61 7.32 5.21 -2.39
N VAL A 62 8.62 5.02 -2.21
CA VAL A 62 9.59 5.28 -3.28
C VAL A 62 9.53 4.25 -4.41
N GLN A 63 8.94 3.09 -4.17
CA GLN A 63 8.92 2.03 -5.17
C GLN A 63 7.54 1.75 -5.77
N SER A 64 6.48 2.35 -5.21
CA SER A 64 5.13 1.98 -5.61
C SER A 64 4.60 2.83 -6.76
N ASP A 65 3.98 2.16 -7.71
CA ASP A 65 3.26 2.80 -8.82
C ASP A 65 1.79 3.00 -8.48
N LEU A 66 1.27 2.14 -7.60
CA LEU A 66 -0.08 2.23 -7.07
C LEU A 66 0.01 2.05 -5.57
N ILE A 67 -0.65 2.93 -4.83
CA ILE A 67 -0.70 2.84 -3.36
C ILE A 67 -2.15 2.73 -2.95
N THR A 68 -2.46 1.72 -2.15
CA THR A 68 -3.81 1.56 -1.61
C THR A 68 -3.74 1.54 -0.09
N ILE A 69 -4.60 2.32 0.55
CA ILE A 69 -4.56 2.56 1.99
C ILE A 69 -5.76 1.90 2.66
N HIS A 70 -5.48 1.02 3.62
CA HIS A 70 -6.51 0.23 4.30
C HIS A 70 -6.40 0.30 5.83
N THR A 71 -5.73 1.31 6.35
CA THR A 71 -5.61 1.45 7.80
C THR A 71 -6.86 2.10 8.39
N PRO A 72 -7.22 1.75 9.62
CA PRO A 72 -8.30 2.46 10.28
C PRO A 72 -7.89 3.90 10.57
N LYS A 73 -8.89 4.78 10.64
CA LYS A 73 -8.62 6.18 10.96
C LYS A 73 -8.35 6.30 12.46
N THR A 74 -7.10 6.58 12.81
CA THR A 74 -6.67 6.83 14.18
C THR A 74 -5.79 8.06 14.18
N SER A 75 -5.45 8.55 15.37
CA SER A 75 -4.53 9.69 15.49
C SER A 75 -3.16 9.36 14.88
N GLU A 76 -2.77 8.09 14.91
CA GLU A 76 -1.48 7.67 14.36
C GLU A 76 -1.48 7.63 12.83
N THR A 77 -2.62 7.32 12.23
CA THR A 77 -2.70 7.18 10.77
C THR A 77 -3.26 8.43 10.09
N TYR A 78 -3.87 9.31 10.85
CA TYR A 78 -4.45 10.54 10.31
C TYR A 78 -3.35 11.45 9.75
N GLY A 79 -3.47 11.79 8.49
CA GLY A 79 -2.47 12.61 7.83
C GLY A 79 -1.17 11.89 7.52
N MET A 80 -1.18 10.56 7.54
CA MET A 80 0.01 9.76 7.27
C MET A 80 0.67 10.10 5.94
N ILE A 81 -0.13 10.34 4.91
CA ILE A 81 0.38 10.73 3.60
C ILE A 81 0.17 12.22 3.42
N GLY A 82 1.15 12.99 3.88
CA GLY A 82 1.16 14.42 3.71
C GLY A 82 2.06 14.83 2.56
N GLU A 83 2.37 16.12 2.50
CA GLU A 83 3.19 16.66 1.42
C GLU A 83 4.58 16.01 1.34
N ARG A 84 5.21 15.80 2.50
CA ARG A 84 6.52 15.16 2.54
C ARG A 84 6.47 13.77 1.93
N GLU A 85 5.46 13.00 2.31
CA GLU A 85 5.29 11.63 1.81
C GLU A 85 4.96 11.61 0.34
N LEU A 86 4.12 12.51 -0.13
CA LEU A 86 3.81 12.61 -1.55
C LEU A 86 5.04 12.94 -2.39
N ASN A 87 5.95 13.74 -1.85
CA ASN A 87 7.18 14.08 -2.55
C ASN A 87 8.14 12.89 -2.69
N LEU A 88 7.99 11.88 -1.84
CA LEU A 88 8.79 10.66 -1.93
C LEU A 88 8.26 9.69 -2.98
N CYS A 89 7.01 9.86 -3.39
CA CYS A 89 6.38 8.95 -4.33
C CYS A 89 6.92 9.15 -5.74
N LYS A 90 6.78 8.11 -6.55
CA LYS A 90 7.14 8.18 -7.97
C LYS A 90 6.20 9.13 -8.70
N THR A 91 6.73 9.79 -9.72
CA THR A 91 5.89 10.61 -10.60
C THR A 91 4.82 9.74 -11.24
N GLY A 92 3.59 10.21 -11.19
CA GLY A 92 2.48 9.46 -11.79
C GLY A 92 1.89 8.38 -10.89
N VAL A 93 2.29 8.33 -9.61
CA VAL A 93 1.72 7.37 -8.68
C VAL A 93 0.21 7.55 -8.56
N ARG A 94 -0.50 6.43 -8.42
CA ARG A 94 -1.94 6.44 -8.17
C ARG A 94 -2.17 6.05 -6.72
N ILE A 95 -2.99 6.81 -6.02
CA ILE A 95 -3.28 6.56 -4.61
C ILE A 95 -4.77 6.35 -4.42
N VAL A 96 -5.12 5.20 -3.85
CA VAL A 96 -6.49 4.84 -3.56
C VAL A 96 -6.65 4.79 -2.04
N ASN A 97 -7.54 5.59 -1.51
CA ASN A 97 -7.80 5.60 -0.08
C ASN A 97 -9.08 4.82 0.19
N ALA A 98 -8.93 3.58 0.64
CA ALA A 98 -10.04 2.71 0.98
C ALA A 98 -10.39 2.79 2.47
N ALA A 99 -9.58 3.49 3.25
CA ALA A 99 -9.84 3.67 4.67
C ALA A 99 -10.89 4.75 4.88
N ARG A 100 -11.55 4.70 6.03
CA ARG A 100 -12.49 5.75 6.38
C ARG A 100 -11.74 6.98 6.81
N GLY A 101 -12.21 8.14 6.37
CA GLY A 101 -11.60 9.41 6.70
C GLY A 101 -10.51 9.79 5.72
N VAL A 102 -9.78 10.84 6.06
CA VAL A 102 -8.77 11.42 5.18
C VAL A 102 -7.39 11.08 5.68
N LEU A 103 -6.64 10.31 4.90
CA LEU A 103 -5.25 9.96 5.19
C LEU A 103 -4.28 10.66 4.25
N VAL A 104 -4.76 11.19 3.16
CA VAL A 104 -3.96 11.92 2.17
C VAL A 104 -4.32 13.40 2.23
N ASN A 105 -3.32 14.23 2.37
CA ASN A 105 -3.52 15.68 2.39
C ASN A 105 -3.40 16.27 0.98
#